data_bb81febd903e6f4d44b3ab5b66fa3dc8
#
_entry.id   bb81febd903e6f4d44b3ab5b66fa3dc8
#
_cell.length_a   1.000
_cell.length_b   1.000
_cell.length_c   1.000
_cell.angle_alpha   90.00
_cell.angle_beta   90.00
_cell.angle_gamma   90.00
#
_symmetry.space_group_name_H-M   'P 1'
#
loop_
_entity.id
_entity.type
_entity.pdbx_description
1 polymer ?
#
loop_
_entity_poly.entity_id
_entity_poly.type
_entity_poly.pdbx_seq_one_letter_code
_entity_poly.pdbx_strand_id
1 'polypeptide(L)'
;MQGDACYACPTNKERNSIQAAIFQKHIQATHPNVTCNEMPPEHTLIIEGNITSSIKSTTRQRIDRHLRHRIITSCRDANVMMGSKHIDPALCIYIGAYLICIDNKHLTAKVPRGNGTLCRVLGVKLKDNAQSYKCKNYYGKKVWTVNADDVEWVECEHMNKTSLVAQLELQINELTRQLDFLPNNHQSEKQTIKSKLDDLNNKLAKEMSGRKFKLEPEQFSPEVTVKHYQTSSKKVAFRCKMKQIPANSNDATTGHKLQGMSKYAIIVLPWQAGTLAAMFKNWEYVVLSCVQTLSGLYLVKPIDMDKSFQPSPQLTSYMDKI
;
A
#
# COMPACT_ATOMS: atom_id res chain seq x y z
N MET A 1 10.58 -15.56 6.05
CA MET A 1 10.02 -14.38 6.73
C MET A 1 9.11 -13.64 5.74
N GLN A 2 7.83 -13.99 5.71
CA GLN A 2 6.80 -13.29 4.94
C GLN A 2 5.87 -12.58 5.93
N GLY A 3 6.43 -11.71 6.71
CA GLY A 3 5.67 -10.90 7.65
C GLY A 3 5.61 -9.46 7.14
N ASP A 4 4.68 -8.75 7.55
CA ASP A 4 4.33 -7.34 7.51
C ASP A 4 5.54 -6.34 7.48
N ALA A 5 6.51 -6.61 6.59
CA ALA A 5 7.66 -5.74 6.35
C ALA A 5 7.25 -4.56 5.44
N CYS A 6 7.63 -3.35 5.82
CA CYS A 6 7.32 -2.14 5.08
C CYS A 6 8.57 -1.28 4.88
N TYR A 7 8.73 -0.69 3.69
CA TYR A 7 9.78 0.29 3.45
C TYR A 7 9.34 1.68 3.92
N ALA A 8 10.10 2.26 4.84
CA ALA A 8 9.93 3.65 5.26
C ALA A 8 10.76 4.57 4.38
N CYS A 9 10.08 5.40 3.60
CA CYS A 9 10.67 6.29 2.61
C CYS A 9 10.58 7.74 3.06
N PRO A 10 11.62 8.56 2.88
CA PRO A 10 11.58 9.98 3.21
C PRO A 10 10.66 10.77 2.29
N THR A 11 10.53 10.39 1.03
CA THR A 11 9.72 11.11 0.04
C THR A 11 8.75 10.21 -0.72
N ASN A 12 7.69 10.81 -1.28
CA ASN A 12 6.77 10.09 -2.16
C ASN A 12 7.46 9.57 -3.44
N LYS A 13 8.50 10.27 -3.93
CA LYS A 13 9.26 9.84 -5.10
C LYS A 13 9.99 8.52 -4.82
N GLU A 14 10.67 8.42 -3.68
CA GLU A 14 11.37 7.20 -3.26
C GLU A 14 10.38 6.07 -2.99
N ARG A 15 9.27 6.37 -2.29
CA ARG A 15 8.19 5.40 -2.10
C ARG A 15 7.73 4.80 -3.43
N ASN A 16 7.42 5.63 -4.42
CA ASN A 16 6.96 5.17 -5.73
C ASN A 16 8.02 4.34 -6.46
N SER A 17 9.31 4.72 -6.35
CA SER A 17 10.42 3.96 -6.92
C SER A 17 10.55 2.58 -6.28
N ILE A 18 10.44 2.48 -4.96
CA ILE A 18 10.47 1.20 -4.24
C ILE A 18 9.27 0.32 -4.60
N GLN A 19 8.07 0.88 -4.62
CA GLN A 19 6.86 0.15 -5.05
C GLN A 19 7.00 -0.39 -6.47
N ALA A 20 7.54 0.42 -7.39
CA ALA A 20 7.83 -0.01 -8.75
C ALA A 20 8.86 -1.16 -8.79
N ALA A 21 9.92 -1.08 -7.99
CA ALA A 21 10.95 -2.12 -7.93
C ALA A 21 10.41 -3.44 -7.34
N ILE A 22 9.59 -3.38 -6.30
CA ILE A 22 8.91 -4.55 -5.70
C ILE A 22 8.01 -5.21 -6.75
N PHE A 23 7.19 -4.42 -7.44
CA PHE A 23 6.30 -4.91 -8.48
C PHE A 23 7.06 -5.55 -9.64
N GLN A 24 8.15 -4.92 -10.12
CA GLN A 24 9.02 -5.48 -11.16
C GLN A 24 9.66 -6.81 -10.74
N LYS A 25 10.16 -6.90 -9.51
CA LYS A 25 10.72 -8.14 -8.96
C LYS A 25 9.67 -9.24 -8.94
N HIS A 26 8.43 -8.91 -8.57
CA HIS A 26 7.32 -9.86 -8.56
C HIS A 26 7.00 -10.36 -9.96
N ILE A 27 6.91 -9.47 -10.96
CA ILE A 27 6.69 -9.84 -12.36
C ILE A 27 7.80 -10.77 -12.88
N GLN A 28 9.06 -10.47 -12.56
CA GLN A 28 10.19 -11.32 -12.98
C GLN A 28 10.12 -12.73 -12.39
N ALA A 29 9.68 -12.85 -11.13
CA ALA A 29 9.57 -14.14 -10.46
C ALA A 29 8.40 -14.98 -10.97
N THR A 30 7.27 -14.33 -11.33
CA THR A 30 6.04 -15.03 -11.70
C THR A 30 5.89 -15.19 -13.22
N HIS A 31 6.44 -14.28 -14.02
CA HIS A 31 6.26 -14.24 -15.49
C HIS A 31 7.55 -13.84 -16.21
N PRO A 32 8.59 -14.70 -16.21
CA PRO A 32 9.87 -14.33 -16.82
C PRO A 32 9.80 -14.11 -18.34
N ASN A 33 8.80 -14.67 -19.03
CA ASN A 33 8.68 -14.72 -20.49
C ASN A 33 7.34 -14.18 -21.02
N VAL A 34 6.74 -13.16 -20.39
CA VAL A 34 5.46 -12.58 -20.87
C VAL A 34 5.60 -12.05 -22.28
N THR A 35 4.96 -12.73 -23.23
CA THR A 35 4.72 -12.22 -24.58
C THR A 35 3.43 -11.41 -24.58
N CYS A 36 3.41 -10.29 -25.32
CA CYS A 36 2.25 -9.35 -25.30
C CYS A 36 0.97 -9.91 -25.93
N ASN A 37 0.97 -11.15 -26.40
CA ASN A 37 -0.15 -11.78 -27.11
C ASN A 37 -1.01 -12.71 -26.25
N GLU A 38 -0.60 -12.96 -25.01
CA GLU A 38 -1.36 -13.79 -24.08
C GLU A 38 -2.21 -12.91 -23.17
N MET A 39 -3.38 -13.42 -22.77
CA MET A 39 -4.21 -12.72 -21.78
C MET A 39 -3.41 -12.45 -20.51
N PRO A 40 -3.59 -11.27 -19.88
CA PRO A 40 -2.88 -10.98 -18.64
C PRO A 40 -3.19 -12.08 -17.62
N PRO A 41 -2.18 -12.57 -16.91
CA PRO A 41 -2.45 -13.39 -15.75
C PRO A 41 -3.36 -12.57 -14.83
N GLU A 42 -4.49 -13.13 -14.45
CA GLU A 42 -5.56 -12.47 -13.67
C GLU A 42 -5.09 -11.83 -12.35
N HIS A 43 -3.80 -11.95 -12.06
CA HIS A 43 -3.26 -11.67 -10.73
C HIS A 43 -2.08 -10.70 -10.70
N THR A 44 -1.60 -10.22 -11.87
CA THR A 44 -0.46 -9.29 -11.90
C THR A 44 -0.66 -8.25 -12.99
N LEU A 45 -1.14 -7.07 -12.62
CA LEU A 45 -1.45 -5.99 -13.58
C LEU A 45 -1.41 -4.61 -12.92
N ILE A 46 -1.39 -3.57 -13.73
CA ILE A 46 -1.60 -2.20 -13.30
C ILE A 46 -3.03 -1.78 -13.64
N ILE A 47 -3.80 -1.39 -12.62
CA ILE A 47 -5.11 -0.79 -12.79
C ILE A 47 -4.95 0.71 -13.00
N GLU A 48 -5.21 1.18 -14.20
CA GLU A 48 -5.17 2.61 -14.54
C GLU A 48 -6.53 3.26 -14.24
N GLY A 49 -6.51 4.35 -13.47
CA GLY A 49 -7.68 5.16 -13.22
C GLY A 49 -8.28 5.72 -14.51
N ASN A 50 -9.58 5.56 -14.71
CA ASN A 50 -10.26 6.17 -15.83
C ASN A 50 -10.59 7.63 -15.52
N ILE A 51 -9.92 8.56 -16.22
CA ILE A 51 -10.11 10.00 -16.06
C ILE A 51 -11.14 10.46 -17.08
N THR A 52 -12.34 10.76 -16.60
CA THR A 52 -13.43 11.22 -17.46
C THR A 52 -13.28 12.69 -17.86
N SER A 53 -13.97 13.08 -18.94
CA SER A 53 -13.79 14.36 -19.64
C SER A 53 -14.25 15.62 -18.87
N SER A 54 -14.91 15.49 -17.73
CA SER A 54 -15.40 16.65 -16.99
C SER A 54 -14.32 17.24 -16.08
N ILE A 55 -13.31 17.86 -16.69
CA ILE A 55 -12.30 18.64 -15.99
C ILE A 55 -12.90 20.03 -15.74
N LYS A 56 -13.02 20.42 -14.48
CA LYS A 56 -13.47 21.75 -14.08
C LYS A 56 -12.28 22.53 -13.52
N SER A 57 -12.06 23.74 -14.01
CA SER A 57 -11.09 24.64 -13.40
C SER A 57 -11.64 25.17 -12.07
N THR A 58 -10.82 25.13 -11.02
CA THR A 58 -11.14 25.78 -9.75
C THR A 58 -10.95 27.31 -9.81
N THR A 59 -10.23 27.77 -10.83
CA THR A 59 -9.99 29.18 -11.11
C THR A 59 -10.69 29.52 -12.42
N ARG A 60 -11.68 30.06 -12.63
CA ARG A 60 -12.41 30.49 -13.86
C ARG A 60 -11.59 30.53 -15.18
N GLN A 61 -10.49 29.78 -15.23
CA GLN A 61 -9.59 29.73 -16.38
C GLN A 61 -10.16 28.82 -17.47
N ARG A 62 -10.09 29.26 -18.72
CA ARG A 62 -10.48 28.45 -19.88
C ARG A 62 -9.51 27.27 -20.03
N ILE A 63 -10.05 26.06 -20.13
CA ILE A 63 -9.29 24.83 -20.35
C ILE A 63 -9.23 24.59 -21.84
N ASP A 64 -8.06 24.82 -22.45
CA ASP A 64 -7.80 24.46 -23.84
C ASP A 64 -7.34 22.99 -23.98
N ARG A 65 -7.14 22.53 -25.21
CA ARG A 65 -6.73 21.15 -25.50
C ARG A 65 -5.39 20.78 -24.89
N HIS A 66 -4.41 21.69 -24.90
CA HIS A 66 -3.06 21.44 -24.35
C HIS A 66 -3.11 21.33 -22.83
N LEU A 67 -3.79 22.24 -22.17
CA LEU A 67 -3.94 22.23 -20.73
C LEU A 67 -4.68 20.96 -20.26
N ARG A 68 -5.75 20.57 -20.98
CA ARG A 68 -6.46 19.33 -20.72
C ARG A 68 -5.53 18.10 -20.81
N HIS A 69 -4.73 18.01 -21.87
CA HIS A 69 -3.77 16.91 -22.01
C HIS A 69 -2.78 16.87 -20.85
N ARG A 70 -2.22 18.01 -20.45
CA ARG A 70 -1.30 18.11 -19.30
C ARG A 70 -1.95 17.70 -17.98
N ILE A 71 -3.21 18.10 -17.77
CA ILE A 71 -3.98 17.69 -16.58
C ILE A 71 -4.12 16.17 -16.54
N ILE A 72 -4.56 15.56 -17.64
CA ILE A 72 -4.72 14.10 -17.75
C ILE A 72 -3.37 13.38 -17.54
N THR A 73 -2.29 13.87 -18.14
CA THR A 73 -0.95 13.33 -17.95
C THR A 73 -0.51 13.46 -16.49
N SER A 74 -0.72 14.63 -15.88
CA SER A 74 -0.40 14.84 -14.46
C SER A 74 -1.23 13.95 -13.53
N CYS A 75 -2.50 13.68 -13.86
CA CYS A 75 -3.31 12.72 -13.10
C CYS A 75 -2.76 11.30 -13.15
N ARG A 76 -2.04 10.93 -14.22
CA ARG A 76 -1.40 9.63 -14.39
C ARG A 76 0.02 9.57 -13.82
N ASP A 77 0.59 10.73 -13.51
CA ASP A 77 1.90 10.80 -12.87
C ASP A 77 1.75 10.53 -11.37
N ALA A 78 2.27 9.40 -10.93
CA ALA A 78 2.25 8.99 -9.54
C ALA A 78 2.96 9.96 -8.57
N ASN A 79 3.74 10.92 -9.10
CA ASN A 79 4.40 11.96 -8.31
C ASN A 79 3.50 13.19 -8.06
N VAL A 80 2.36 13.27 -8.72
CA VAL A 80 1.41 14.38 -8.53
C VAL A 80 0.49 14.05 -7.36
N MET A 81 0.57 14.84 -6.31
CA MET A 81 -0.30 14.74 -5.13
C MET A 81 -1.68 15.28 -5.49
N MET A 82 -2.69 14.44 -5.40
CA MET A 82 -4.05 14.79 -5.79
C MET A 82 -4.94 15.02 -4.57
N GLY A 83 -4.94 16.24 -4.05
CA GLY A 83 -5.84 16.68 -2.98
C GLY A 83 -5.66 15.96 -1.64
N SER A 84 -6.62 16.10 -0.73
CA SER A 84 -6.59 15.49 0.61
C SER A 84 -6.79 13.96 0.61
N LYS A 85 -7.36 13.41 -0.45
CA LYS A 85 -7.46 11.96 -0.67
C LYS A 85 -6.50 11.57 -1.79
N HIS A 86 -5.29 11.18 -1.39
CA HIS A 86 -4.30 10.67 -2.33
C HIS A 86 -4.77 9.33 -2.87
N ILE A 87 -5.17 9.31 -4.13
CA ILE A 87 -5.47 8.09 -4.85
C ILE A 87 -4.39 7.84 -5.90
N ASP A 88 -3.87 6.63 -5.93
CA ASP A 88 -2.89 6.24 -6.93
C ASP A 88 -3.57 6.07 -8.30
N PRO A 89 -3.20 6.87 -9.33
CA PRO A 89 -3.80 6.75 -10.64
C PRO A 89 -3.36 5.48 -11.40
N ALA A 90 -2.35 4.78 -10.92
CA ALA A 90 -1.78 3.58 -11.53
C ALA A 90 -1.47 2.54 -10.46
N LEU A 91 -2.51 1.87 -9.97
CA LEU A 91 -2.41 0.92 -8.87
C LEU A 91 -1.79 -0.40 -9.34
N CYS A 92 -0.62 -0.74 -8.79
CA CYS A 92 0.05 -2.02 -9.05
C CYS A 92 -0.61 -3.12 -8.21
N ILE A 93 -1.08 -4.18 -8.87
CA ILE A 93 -1.77 -5.30 -8.24
C ILE A 93 -1.02 -6.60 -8.55
N TYR A 94 -0.78 -7.39 -7.52
CA TYR A 94 -0.33 -8.78 -7.59
C TYR A 94 -0.84 -9.53 -6.35
N ILE A 95 -0.92 -10.85 -6.42
CA ILE A 95 -1.33 -11.65 -5.25
C ILE A 95 -0.34 -11.46 -4.11
N GLY A 96 -0.84 -11.13 -2.94
CA GLY A 96 -0.03 -10.82 -1.77
C GLY A 96 0.39 -9.36 -1.64
N ALA A 97 0.07 -8.49 -2.62
CA ALA A 97 0.34 -7.05 -2.52
C ALA A 97 -0.38 -6.43 -1.31
N TYR A 98 0.30 -5.54 -0.62
CA TYR A 98 -0.30 -4.79 0.48
C TYR A 98 -0.93 -3.50 -0.03
N LEU A 99 -2.20 -3.30 0.35
CA LEU A 99 -2.95 -2.09 0.04
C LEU A 99 -3.42 -1.42 1.32
N ILE A 100 -3.65 -0.11 1.23
CA ILE A 100 -4.28 0.69 2.26
C ILE A 100 -5.55 1.34 1.70
N CYS A 101 -6.71 1.08 2.32
CA CYS A 101 -7.97 1.71 1.94
C CYS A 101 -7.93 3.21 2.20
N ILE A 102 -8.61 4.00 1.35
CA ILE A 102 -8.56 5.46 1.37
C ILE A 102 -9.90 6.13 1.62
N ASP A 103 -10.97 5.37 1.89
CA ASP A 103 -12.29 5.90 2.19
C ASP A 103 -12.92 5.28 3.44
N ASN A 104 -14.05 5.85 3.88
CA ASN A 104 -14.80 5.42 5.05
C ASN A 104 -16.22 4.94 4.71
N LYS A 105 -16.53 4.69 3.43
CA LYS A 105 -17.89 4.36 3.01
C LYS A 105 -18.40 3.01 3.54
N HIS A 106 -17.47 2.13 3.90
CA HIS A 106 -17.78 0.75 4.26
C HIS A 106 -17.54 0.43 5.74
N LEU A 107 -17.60 1.43 6.62
CA LEU A 107 -17.44 1.22 8.08
C LEU A 107 -18.52 0.32 8.68
N THR A 108 -19.74 0.32 8.11
CA THR A 108 -20.89 -0.48 8.54
C THR A 108 -21.08 -1.75 7.71
N ALA A 109 -20.17 -2.08 6.81
CA ALA A 109 -20.25 -3.30 6.02
C ALA A 109 -20.05 -4.55 6.89
N LYS A 110 -20.46 -5.74 6.38
CA LYS A 110 -20.24 -7.03 7.04
C LYS A 110 -18.78 -7.24 7.44
N VAL A 111 -17.85 -6.78 6.62
CA VAL A 111 -16.42 -6.69 6.93
C VAL A 111 -16.09 -5.19 6.93
N PRO A 112 -16.08 -4.54 8.10
CA PRO A 112 -15.87 -3.09 8.20
C PRO A 112 -14.49 -2.70 7.68
N ARG A 113 -14.44 -1.68 6.84
CA ARG A 113 -13.21 -1.09 6.34
C ARG A 113 -13.34 0.43 6.26
N GLY A 114 -12.29 1.10 6.60
CA GLY A 114 -12.22 2.55 6.56
C GLY A 114 -10.87 3.03 6.05
N ASN A 115 -10.71 4.33 5.97
CA ASN A 115 -9.44 4.94 5.62
C ASN A 115 -8.34 4.48 6.59
N GLY A 116 -7.23 4.00 6.05
CA GLY A 116 -6.14 3.43 6.84
C GLY A 116 -6.23 1.92 7.05
N THR A 117 -7.32 1.25 6.67
CA THR A 117 -7.42 -0.21 6.74
C THR A 117 -6.37 -0.86 5.84
N LEU A 118 -5.49 -1.65 6.46
CA LEU A 118 -4.50 -2.45 5.74
C LEU A 118 -5.11 -3.76 5.27
N CYS A 119 -4.85 -4.11 4.02
CA CYS A 119 -5.31 -5.36 3.44
C CYS A 119 -4.28 -5.95 2.48
N ARG A 120 -4.41 -7.24 2.24
CA ARG A 120 -3.61 -8.02 1.31
C ARG A 120 -4.47 -8.47 0.15
N VAL A 121 -3.98 -8.33 -1.07
CA VAL A 121 -4.66 -8.78 -2.30
C VAL A 121 -4.66 -10.30 -2.37
N LEU A 122 -5.83 -10.86 -2.61
CA LEU A 122 -6.04 -12.29 -2.85
C LEU A 122 -6.29 -12.59 -4.32
N GLY A 123 -6.88 -11.65 -5.07
CA GLY A 123 -7.16 -11.80 -6.48
C GLY A 123 -7.78 -10.55 -7.09
N VAL A 124 -7.88 -10.56 -8.41
CA VAL A 124 -8.57 -9.52 -9.20
C VAL A 124 -9.54 -10.22 -10.13
N LYS A 125 -10.75 -9.70 -10.21
CA LYS A 125 -11.71 -10.12 -11.22
C LYS A 125 -11.94 -8.99 -12.21
N LEU A 126 -11.81 -9.32 -13.48
CA LEU A 126 -12.13 -8.43 -14.57
C LEU A 126 -13.54 -8.73 -15.06
N LYS A 127 -14.18 -7.73 -15.66
CA LYS A 127 -15.48 -7.90 -16.27
C LYS A 127 -15.37 -8.80 -17.50
N ASP A 128 -16.40 -9.59 -17.79
CA ASP A 128 -16.41 -10.53 -18.92
C ASP A 128 -16.22 -9.83 -20.28
N ASN A 129 -16.61 -8.56 -20.38
CA ASN A 129 -16.48 -7.73 -21.56
C ASN A 129 -15.31 -6.74 -21.51
N ALA A 130 -14.32 -6.98 -20.67
CA ALA A 130 -13.15 -6.12 -20.55
C ALA A 130 -12.39 -6.02 -21.89
N GLN A 131 -12.13 -4.82 -22.36
CA GLN A 131 -11.49 -4.56 -23.66
C GLN A 131 -10.26 -3.64 -23.58
N SER A 132 -9.99 -3.06 -22.40
CA SER A 132 -8.97 -2.03 -22.25
C SER A 132 -7.56 -2.58 -21.99
N TYR A 133 -7.33 -3.87 -22.18
CA TYR A 133 -6.04 -4.48 -21.99
C TYR A 133 -4.96 -3.87 -22.89
N LYS A 134 -3.86 -3.46 -22.28
CA LYS A 134 -2.70 -2.94 -23.01
C LYS A 134 -1.43 -3.43 -22.35
N CYS A 135 -0.52 -3.92 -23.17
CA CYS A 135 0.84 -4.18 -22.72
C CYS A 135 1.63 -2.88 -22.80
N LYS A 136 2.15 -2.41 -21.67
CA LYS A 136 2.97 -1.18 -21.59
C LYS A 136 4.36 -1.50 -21.07
N ASN A 137 5.32 -0.65 -21.43
CA ASN A 137 6.62 -0.67 -20.78
C ASN A 137 6.51 0.11 -19.47
N TYR A 138 6.81 -0.57 -18.37
CA TYR A 138 6.85 0.01 -17.03
C TYR A 138 8.25 -0.18 -16.46
N TYR A 139 9.03 0.89 -16.41
CA TYR A 139 10.43 0.87 -15.99
C TYR A 139 11.28 -0.24 -16.65
N GLY A 140 11.16 -0.37 -17.97
CA GLY A 140 11.94 -1.35 -18.77
C GLY A 140 11.35 -2.78 -18.80
N LYS A 141 10.20 -3.03 -18.16
CA LYS A 141 9.51 -4.32 -18.20
C LYS A 141 8.14 -4.19 -18.87
N LYS A 142 7.76 -5.23 -19.60
CA LYS A 142 6.43 -5.33 -20.17
C LYS A 142 5.44 -5.72 -19.09
N VAL A 143 4.38 -4.93 -18.91
CA VAL A 143 3.36 -5.11 -17.89
C VAL A 143 1.99 -4.93 -18.53
N TRP A 144 1.04 -5.73 -18.11
CA TRP A 144 -0.34 -5.55 -18.49
C TRP A 144 -0.96 -4.40 -17.71
N THR A 145 -1.73 -3.59 -18.41
CA THR A 145 -2.54 -2.52 -17.83
C THR A 145 -3.99 -2.71 -18.23
N VAL A 146 -4.89 -2.36 -17.33
CA VAL A 146 -6.33 -2.39 -17.54
C VAL A 146 -6.95 -1.12 -16.98
N ASN A 147 -8.02 -0.59 -17.61
CA ASN A 147 -8.77 0.51 -17.03
C ASN A 147 -9.57 0.04 -15.81
N ALA A 148 -9.69 0.90 -14.82
CA ALA A 148 -10.53 0.64 -13.64
C ALA A 148 -12.00 0.34 -14.02
N ASP A 149 -12.49 0.82 -15.15
CA ASP A 149 -13.85 0.50 -15.64
C ASP A 149 -14.04 -0.97 -15.98
N ASP A 150 -12.98 -1.65 -16.39
CA ASP A 150 -12.99 -3.06 -16.78
C ASP A 150 -12.71 -4.01 -15.61
N VAL A 151 -12.38 -3.47 -14.44
CA VAL A 151 -12.26 -4.25 -13.21
C VAL A 151 -13.64 -4.41 -12.60
N GLU A 152 -14.00 -5.64 -12.23
CA GLU A 152 -15.21 -5.92 -11.45
C GLU A 152 -14.92 -5.66 -9.96
N TRP A 153 -13.87 -6.32 -9.43
CA TRP A 153 -13.41 -6.12 -8.05
C TRP A 153 -11.97 -6.61 -7.85
N VAL A 154 -11.35 -6.12 -6.77
CA VAL A 154 -10.12 -6.66 -6.19
C VAL A 154 -10.48 -7.33 -4.88
N GLU A 155 -10.24 -8.63 -4.75
CA GLU A 155 -10.46 -9.37 -3.51
C GLU A 155 -9.30 -9.14 -2.56
N CYS A 156 -9.64 -8.78 -1.34
CA CYS A 156 -8.68 -8.46 -0.29
C CYS A 156 -9.04 -9.16 1.02
N GLU A 157 -8.05 -9.34 1.88
CA GLU A 157 -8.28 -9.72 3.28
C GLU A 157 -7.68 -8.67 4.24
N HIS A 158 -8.32 -8.46 5.37
CA HIS A 158 -7.80 -7.59 6.42
C HIS A 158 -6.47 -8.11 6.97
N MET A 159 -5.50 -7.21 7.12
CA MET A 159 -4.20 -7.54 7.76
C MET A 159 -4.25 -7.44 9.29
N ASN A 160 -5.13 -6.62 9.84
CA ASN A 160 -5.26 -6.51 11.28
C ASN A 160 -5.85 -7.79 11.86
N LYS A 161 -5.06 -8.52 12.63
CA LYS A 161 -5.53 -9.72 13.33
C LYS A 161 -6.48 -9.32 14.45
N THR A 162 -7.64 -9.98 14.51
CA THR A 162 -8.47 -9.89 15.71
C THR A 162 -7.78 -10.60 16.87
N SER A 163 -8.11 -10.23 18.11
CA SER A 163 -7.59 -10.92 19.30
C SER A 163 -7.85 -12.43 19.24
N LEU A 164 -9.00 -12.83 18.71
CA LEU A 164 -9.36 -14.24 18.53
C LEU A 164 -8.43 -14.97 17.54
N VAL A 165 -8.16 -14.36 16.37
CA VAL A 165 -7.21 -14.93 15.39
C VAL A 165 -5.82 -15.09 15.99
N ALA A 166 -5.33 -14.07 16.71
CA ALA A 166 -4.03 -14.14 17.37
C ALA A 166 -4.00 -15.25 18.44
N GLN A 167 -5.05 -15.43 19.22
CA GLN A 167 -5.17 -16.51 20.20
C GLN A 167 -5.19 -17.90 19.55
N LEU A 168 -5.95 -18.08 18.47
CA LEU A 168 -6.01 -19.34 17.73
C LEU A 168 -4.64 -19.72 17.16
N GLU A 169 -3.94 -18.78 16.54
CA GLU A 169 -2.57 -19.01 16.02
C GLU A 169 -1.59 -19.39 17.13
N LEU A 170 -1.68 -18.74 18.29
CA LEU A 170 -0.83 -19.06 19.44
C LEU A 170 -1.08 -20.49 19.96
N GLN A 171 -2.35 -20.91 20.05
CA GLN A 171 -2.73 -22.27 20.46
C GLN A 171 -2.26 -23.31 19.43
N ILE A 172 -2.40 -23.03 18.13
CA ILE A 172 -1.92 -23.92 17.07
C ILE A 172 -0.40 -24.09 17.15
N ASN A 173 0.34 -22.98 17.31
CA ASN A 173 1.80 -23.04 17.42
C ASN A 173 2.26 -23.86 18.65
N GLU A 174 1.57 -23.69 19.78
CA GLU A 174 1.89 -24.44 21.01
C GLU A 174 1.63 -25.94 20.84
N LEU A 175 0.47 -26.33 20.29
CA LEU A 175 0.15 -27.73 20.01
C LEU A 175 1.08 -28.36 18.98
N THR A 176 1.49 -27.58 17.97
CA THR A 176 2.46 -28.04 16.96
C THR A 176 3.80 -28.36 17.62
N ARG A 177 4.29 -27.46 18.48
CA ARG A 177 5.52 -27.72 19.26
C ARG A 177 5.37 -28.98 20.12
N GLN A 178 4.26 -29.13 20.83
CA GLN A 178 4.02 -30.34 21.65
C GLN A 178 4.08 -31.60 20.80
N LEU A 179 3.47 -31.57 19.59
CA LEU A 179 3.49 -32.68 18.65
C LEU A 179 4.91 -33.04 18.19
N ASP A 180 5.76 -32.04 17.94
CA ASP A 180 7.14 -32.23 17.47
C ASP A 180 8.05 -32.82 18.56
N PHE A 181 7.78 -32.50 19.81
CA PHE A 181 8.56 -33.03 20.95
C PHE A 181 8.10 -34.39 21.51
N LEU A 182 6.91 -34.87 21.08
CA LEU A 182 6.37 -36.14 21.55
C LEU A 182 7.13 -37.34 20.94
N PRO A 183 7.62 -38.30 21.78
CA PRO A 183 8.27 -39.52 21.30
C PRO A 183 7.36 -40.37 20.42
N ASN A 184 7.95 -41.19 19.53
CA ASN A 184 7.17 -41.97 18.55
C ASN A 184 6.26 -43.04 19.16
N ASN A 185 6.52 -43.47 20.40
CA ASN A 185 5.73 -44.46 21.13
C ASN A 185 4.41 -43.90 21.72
N HIS A 186 4.20 -42.58 21.75
CA HIS A 186 2.97 -41.93 22.27
C HIS A 186 1.92 -41.72 21.21
N GLN A 187 1.53 -42.75 20.49
CA GLN A 187 0.62 -42.64 19.33
C GLN A 187 -0.77 -42.11 19.68
N SER A 188 -1.37 -42.51 20.81
CA SER A 188 -2.71 -42.05 21.21
C SER A 188 -2.71 -40.53 21.53
N GLU A 189 -1.67 -40.02 22.17
CA GLU A 189 -1.52 -38.60 22.48
C GLU A 189 -1.27 -37.79 21.22
N LYS A 190 -0.45 -38.30 20.29
CA LYS A 190 -0.25 -37.69 18.98
C LYS A 190 -1.56 -37.55 18.19
N GLN A 191 -2.38 -38.60 18.22
CA GLN A 191 -3.69 -38.58 17.57
C GLN A 191 -4.63 -37.53 18.17
N THR A 192 -4.64 -37.42 19.50
CA THR A 192 -5.44 -36.41 20.22
C THR A 192 -5.01 -34.97 19.88
N ILE A 193 -3.70 -34.73 19.84
CA ILE A 193 -3.15 -33.41 19.48
C ILE A 193 -3.46 -33.08 18.02
N LYS A 194 -3.34 -34.03 17.10
CA LYS A 194 -3.70 -33.82 15.68
C LYS A 194 -5.17 -33.44 15.53
N SER A 195 -6.09 -34.16 16.18
CA SER A 195 -7.52 -33.83 16.15
C SER A 195 -7.80 -32.40 16.66
N LYS A 196 -7.13 -31.99 17.76
CA LYS A 196 -7.25 -30.61 18.28
C LYS A 196 -6.69 -29.58 17.32
N LEU A 197 -5.57 -29.89 16.64
CA LEU A 197 -4.99 -29.01 15.60
C LEU A 197 -5.94 -28.83 14.43
N ASP A 198 -6.59 -29.91 13.97
CA ASP A 198 -7.56 -29.86 12.87
C ASP A 198 -8.76 -28.99 13.25
N ASP A 199 -9.30 -29.12 14.47
CA ASP A 199 -10.40 -28.28 14.97
C ASP A 199 -10.01 -26.81 15.05
N LEU A 200 -8.82 -26.50 15.56
CA LEU A 200 -8.32 -25.12 15.65
C LEU A 200 -8.05 -24.51 14.25
N ASN A 201 -7.48 -25.30 13.34
CA ASN A 201 -7.26 -24.86 11.96
C ASN A 201 -8.59 -24.58 11.24
N ASN A 202 -9.62 -25.39 11.47
CA ASN A 202 -10.96 -25.18 10.91
C ASN A 202 -11.59 -23.90 11.48
N LYS A 203 -11.46 -23.64 12.79
CA LYS A 203 -11.90 -22.39 13.41
C LYS A 203 -11.16 -21.19 12.86
N LEU A 204 -9.83 -21.29 12.73
CA LEU A 204 -9.01 -20.24 12.16
C LEU A 204 -9.40 -19.94 10.70
N ALA A 205 -9.61 -20.97 9.88
CA ALA A 205 -10.05 -20.82 8.50
C ALA A 205 -11.40 -20.11 8.39
N LYS A 206 -12.34 -20.41 9.29
CA LYS A 206 -13.65 -19.74 9.36
C LYS A 206 -13.51 -18.27 9.73
N GLU A 207 -12.72 -17.93 10.76
CA GLU A 207 -12.46 -16.56 11.15
C GLU A 207 -11.75 -15.77 10.04
N MET A 208 -10.76 -16.38 9.38
CA MET A 208 -10.04 -15.77 8.26
C MET A 208 -10.96 -15.54 7.06
N SER A 209 -11.90 -16.46 6.76
CA SER A 209 -12.86 -16.26 5.66
C SER A 209 -13.78 -15.06 5.90
N GLY A 210 -14.14 -14.80 7.16
CA GLY A 210 -14.93 -13.62 7.57
C GLY A 210 -14.20 -12.27 7.40
N ARG A 211 -12.90 -12.29 7.07
CA ARG A 211 -12.07 -11.08 6.88
C ARG A 211 -11.87 -10.68 5.42
N LYS A 212 -12.41 -11.48 4.50
CA LYS A 212 -12.34 -11.21 3.06
C LYS A 212 -13.39 -10.20 2.65
N PHE A 213 -13.01 -9.30 1.77
CA PHE A 213 -13.89 -8.30 1.19
C PHE A 213 -13.46 -7.94 -0.23
N LYS A 214 -14.35 -7.26 -0.95
CA LYS A 214 -14.11 -6.82 -2.33
C LYS A 214 -13.97 -5.30 -2.36
N LEU A 215 -13.00 -4.81 -3.11
CA LEU A 215 -12.84 -3.42 -3.47
C LEU A 215 -13.31 -3.24 -4.90
N GLU A 216 -14.40 -2.52 -5.08
CA GLU A 216 -14.94 -2.17 -6.40
C GLU A 216 -14.45 -0.79 -6.83
N PRO A 217 -14.30 -0.55 -8.15
CA PRO A 217 -13.92 0.76 -8.65
C PRO A 217 -14.95 1.84 -8.28
N GLU A 218 -14.47 2.93 -7.70
CA GLU A 218 -15.28 4.06 -7.24
C GLU A 218 -14.93 5.36 -7.95
N GLN A 219 -15.89 6.30 -7.96
CA GLN A 219 -15.70 7.63 -8.54
C GLN A 219 -15.06 8.57 -7.52
N PHE A 220 -13.95 9.18 -7.90
CA PHE A 220 -13.23 10.20 -7.15
C PHE A 220 -13.24 11.54 -7.90
N SER A 221 -13.03 12.62 -7.15
CA SER A 221 -12.90 13.96 -7.71
C SER A 221 -11.57 14.59 -7.26
N PRO A 222 -10.42 14.07 -7.73
CA PRO A 222 -9.12 14.58 -7.34
C PRO A 222 -8.91 16.00 -7.82
N GLU A 223 -8.15 16.75 -7.05
CA GLU A 223 -7.64 18.06 -7.44
C GLU A 223 -6.19 17.93 -7.88
N VAL A 224 -5.89 18.43 -9.07
CA VAL A 224 -4.56 18.36 -9.70
C VAL A 224 -4.04 19.75 -9.92
N THR A 225 -2.82 20.00 -9.46
CA THR A 225 -2.15 21.28 -9.68
C THR A 225 -1.16 21.15 -10.84
N VAL A 226 -1.36 21.93 -11.88
CA VAL A 226 -0.51 21.94 -13.07
C VAL A 226 0.09 23.33 -13.27
N LYS A 227 1.37 23.40 -13.66
CA LYS A 227 1.99 24.67 -14.06
C LYS A 227 1.32 25.20 -15.33
N HIS A 228 0.96 26.45 -15.33
CA HIS A 228 0.40 27.09 -16.51
C HIS A 228 1.45 27.19 -17.62
N TYR A 229 1.08 26.87 -18.86
CA TYR A 229 2.04 26.81 -19.99
C TYR A 229 2.49 28.19 -20.48
N GLN A 230 1.67 29.24 -20.27
CA GLN A 230 1.99 30.61 -20.66
C GLN A 230 2.71 31.40 -19.57
N THR A 231 2.55 31.02 -18.31
CA THR A 231 3.19 31.66 -17.17
C THR A 231 3.84 30.57 -16.31
N SER A 232 5.15 30.36 -16.46
CA SER A 232 5.91 29.31 -15.79
C SER A 232 5.85 29.34 -14.26
N SER A 233 5.46 30.47 -13.68
CA SER A 233 5.38 30.70 -12.23
C SER A 233 4.02 30.38 -11.61
N LYS A 234 2.93 30.37 -12.39
CA LYS A 234 1.59 30.13 -11.84
C LYS A 234 1.20 28.67 -11.92
N LYS A 235 0.86 28.10 -10.76
CA LYS A 235 0.21 26.78 -10.66
C LYS A 235 -1.30 26.99 -10.68
N VAL A 236 -2.00 26.17 -11.45
CA VAL A 236 -3.46 26.21 -11.55
C VAL A 236 -4.01 24.87 -11.07
N ALA A 237 -5.00 24.93 -10.19
CA ALA A 237 -5.67 23.76 -9.68
C ALA A 237 -6.88 23.39 -10.54
N PHE A 238 -7.03 22.12 -10.84
CA PHE A 238 -8.13 21.56 -11.63
C PHE A 238 -8.75 20.39 -10.88
N ARG A 239 -10.07 20.32 -10.91
CA ARG A 239 -10.80 19.17 -10.36
C ARG A 239 -11.22 18.24 -11.51
N CYS A 240 -10.82 16.98 -11.42
CA CYS A 240 -11.12 15.93 -12.38
C CYS A 240 -12.13 14.94 -11.79
N LYS A 241 -12.75 14.13 -12.63
CA LYS A 241 -13.42 12.90 -12.21
C LYS A 241 -12.56 11.72 -12.62
N MET A 242 -12.27 10.82 -11.68
CA MET A 242 -11.47 9.63 -11.91
C MET A 242 -12.15 8.44 -11.26
N LYS A 243 -12.32 7.36 -11.99
CA LYS A 243 -12.75 6.08 -11.44
C LYS A 243 -11.54 5.20 -11.15
N GLN A 244 -11.42 4.70 -9.93
CA GLN A 244 -10.28 3.88 -9.48
C GLN A 244 -10.68 3.00 -8.29
N ILE A 245 -9.91 1.96 -8.00
CA ILE A 245 -10.01 1.17 -6.78
C ILE A 245 -9.74 2.08 -5.56
N PRO A 246 -10.58 2.04 -4.50
CA PRO A 246 -10.45 2.93 -3.33
C PRO A 246 -9.32 2.51 -2.38
N ALA A 247 -8.13 2.27 -2.92
CA ALA A 247 -6.94 1.88 -2.19
C ALA A 247 -5.66 2.37 -2.86
N ASN A 248 -4.59 2.45 -2.09
CA ASN A 248 -3.23 2.73 -2.57
C ASN A 248 -2.29 1.57 -2.21
N SER A 249 -1.23 1.38 -2.97
CA SER A 249 -0.16 0.43 -2.64
C SER A 249 0.50 0.81 -1.32
N ASN A 250 0.82 -0.18 -0.49
CA ASN A 250 1.41 0.02 0.85
C ASN A 250 2.65 -0.87 1.13
N ASP A 251 3.28 -1.42 0.12
CA ASP A 251 4.57 -2.14 0.27
C ASP A 251 5.68 -1.18 0.71
N ALA A 252 5.56 0.10 0.35
CA ALA A 252 6.39 1.19 0.81
C ALA A 252 5.52 2.39 1.21
N THR A 253 5.91 3.09 2.26
CA THR A 253 5.16 4.23 2.80
C THR A 253 6.08 5.36 3.22
N THR A 254 5.54 6.56 3.41
CA THR A 254 6.30 7.68 3.99
C THR A 254 6.18 7.65 5.51
N GLY A 255 7.21 8.12 6.22
CA GLY A 255 7.27 8.10 7.68
C GLY A 255 6.04 8.70 8.37
N HIS A 256 5.46 9.77 7.81
CA HIS A 256 4.23 10.37 8.35
C HIS A 256 3.02 9.42 8.35
N LYS A 257 2.95 8.51 7.38
CA LYS A 257 1.88 7.51 7.32
C LYS A 257 2.12 6.33 8.23
N LEU A 258 3.35 6.15 8.71
CA LEU A 258 3.67 5.14 9.72
C LEU A 258 3.26 5.58 11.11
N GLN A 259 3.11 6.88 11.36
CA GLN A 259 2.75 7.39 12.67
C GLN A 259 1.47 6.72 13.20
N GLY A 260 1.56 6.15 14.39
CA GLY A 260 0.47 5.41 15.03
C GLY A 260 0.27 3.98 14.50
N MET A 261 1.10 3.52 13.56
CA MET A 261 1.11 2.11 13.12
C MET A 261 2.16 1.32 13.88
N SER A 262 1.90 0.02 14.07
CA SER A 262 2.86 -0.93 14.62
C SER A 262 3.19 -1.96 13.55
N LYS A 263 4.48 -2.10 13.22
CA LYS A 263 4.97 -2.98 12.16
C LYS A 263 5.92 -4.03 12.73
N TYR A 264 5.82 -5.26 12.24
CA TYR A 264 6.74 -6.33 12.61
C TYR A 264 8.15 -6.04 12.11
N ALA A 265 8.29 -5.55 10.87
CA ALA A 265 9.56 -5.18 10.29
C ALA A 265 9.46 -3.88 9.49
N ILE A 266 10.47 -3.02 9.64
CA ILE A 266 10.60 -1.76 8.89
C ILE A 266 12.01 -1.70 8.29
N ILE A 267 12.08 -1.46 6.98
CA ILE A 267 13.32 -1.18 6.26
C ILE A 267 13.37 0.33 6.06
N VAL A 268 14.28 0.99 6.78
CA VAL A 268 14.43 2.45 6.75
C VAL A 268 15.41 2.83 5.65
N LEU A 269 14.92 3.55 4.63
CA LEU A 269 15.76 4.11 3.58
C LEU A 269 16.62 5.26 4.11
N PRO A 270 17.78 5.54 3.45
CA PRO A 270 18.66 6.58 3.89
C PRO A 270 17.94 7.92 3.97
N TRP A 271 18.00 8.54 5.14
CA TRP A 271 17.55 9.90 5.34
C TRP A 271 18.64 10.84 4.83
N GLN A 272 18.35 11.63 3.83
CA GLN A 272 19.28 12.66 3.37
C GLN A 272 19.13 13.89 4.26
N ALA A 273 20.19 14.21 5.00
CA ALA A 273 20.30 15.48 5.69
C ALA A 273 20.20 16.62 4.65
N GLY A 274 19.29 17.54 4.83
CA GLY A 274 19.08 18.68 3.95
C GLY A 274 17.80 19.43 4.35
N THR A 275 17.22 20.18 3.42
CA THR A 275 15.96 20.91 3.64
C THR A 275 14.83 20.06 4.21
N LEU A 276 14.80 18.77 3.90
CA LEU A 276 13.81 17.83 4.46
C LEU A 276 14.06 17.51 5.93
N ALA A 277 15.32 17.36 6.36
CA ALA A 277 15.65 17.14 7.77
C ALA A 277 15.24 18.34 8.64
N ALA A 278 15.36 19.56 8.11
CA ALA A 278 14.88 20.76 8.80
C ALA A 278 13.35 20.84 8.89
N MET A 279 12.62 20.29 7.88
CA MET A 279 11.16 20.28 7.86
C MET A 279 10.54 19.13 8.67
N PHE A 280 11.26 18.04 8.89
CA PHE A 280 10.76 16.81 9.52
C PHE A 280 11.67 16.39 10.69
N LYS A 281 11.94 17.33 11.60
CA LYS A 281 12.58 17.01 12.88
C LYS A 281 11.81 15.85 13.54
N ASN A 282 12.53 14.86 14.05
CA ASN A 282 11.98 13.66 14.69
C ASN A 282 11.36 12.61 13.76
N TRP A 283 11.61 12.67 12.45
CA TRP A 283 11.10 11.64 11.53
C TRP A 283 11.64 10.25 11.89
N GLU A 284 12.92 10.16 12.20
CA GLU A 284 13.58 8.93 12.64
C GLU A 284 12.90 8.39 13.90
N TYR A 285 12.61 9.23 14.87
CA TYR A 285 11.88 8.82 16.08
C TYR A 285 10.52 8.23 15.74
N VAL A 286 9.76 8.87 14.85
CA VAL A 286 8.45 8.37 14.42
C VAL A 286 8.60 6.99 13.77
N VAL A 287 9.57 6.81 12.87
CA VAL A 287 9.79 5.53 12.19
C VAL A 287 10.25 4.45 13.15
N LEU A 288 11.20 4.76 14.04
CA LEU A 288 11.73 3.82 15.02
C LEU A 288 10.67 3.37 16.02
N SER A 289 9.77 4.29 16.42
CA SER A 289 8.67 3.98 17.34
C SER A 289 7.58 3.07 16.72
N CYS A 290 7.59 2.88 15.40
CA CYS A 290 6.61 2.07 14.69
C CYS A 290 7.02 0.61 14.55
N VAL A 291 8.27 0.22 14.87
CA VAL A 291 8.71 -1.18 14.85
C VAL A 291 8.46 -1.84 16.20
N GLN A 292 7.96 -3.08 16.18
CA GLN A 292 7.60 -3.80 17.41
C GLN A 292 8.82 -4.28 18.19
N THR A 293 9.88 -4.65 17.49
CA THR A 293 11.12 -5.18 18.09
C THR A 293 12.34 -4.66 17.33
N LEU A 294 13.47 -4.56 18.04
CA LEU A 294 14.72 -4.12 17.42
C LEU A 294 15.18 -5.07 16.30
N SER A 295 14.89 -6.36 16.41
CA SER A 295 15.19 -7.36 15.38
C SER A 295 14.38 -7.17 14.08
N GLY A 296 13.29 -6.40 14.13
CA GLY A 296 12.50 -6.02 12.95
C GLY A 296 12.95 -4.70 12.30
N LEU A 297 13.98 -4.04 12.84
CA LEU A 297 14.46 -2.77 12.30
C LEU A 297 15.68 -2.99 11.39
N TYR A 298 15.55 -2.61 10.14
CA TYR A 298 16.61 -2.69 9.13
C TYR A 298 16.97 -1.29 8.64
N LEU A 299 18.19 -0.84 8.90
CA LEU A 299 18.69 0.46 8.45
C LEU A 299 19.55 0.26 7.20
N VAL A 300 19.18 0.89 6.09
CA VAL A 300 20.00 0.87 4.85
C VAL A 300 21.28 1.70 5.03
N LYS A 301 21.24 2.73 5.87
CA LYS A 301 22.41 3.49 6.36
C LYS A 301 22.26 3.76 7.85
N PRO A 302 23.37 3.90 8.58
CA PRO A 302 23.32 4.34 9.97
C PRO A 302 22.59 5.68 10.10
N ILE A 303 21.87 5.83 11.21
CA ILE A 303 21.22 7.10 11.56
C ILE A 303 22.28 8.02 12.17
N ASP A 304 22.32 9.27 11.72
CA ASP A 304 23.15 10.31 12.32
C ASP A 304 22.46 10.80 13.60
N MET A 305 22.86 10.25 14.74
CA MET A 305 22.25 10.54 16.04
C MET A 305 22.37 12.03 16.40
N ASP A 306 23.49 12.67 16.06
CA ASP A 306 23.74 14.06 16.39
C ASP A 306 22.82 15.03 15.64
N LYS A 307 22.40 14.66 14.41
CA LYS A 307 21.49 15.48 13.60
C LYS A 307 20.02 15.13 13.78
N SER A 308 19.74 13.84 14.04
CA SER A 308 18.39 13.31 14.01
C SER A 308 17.62 13.49 15.32
N PHE A 309 18.32 13.54 16.45
CA PHE A 309 17.70 13.54 17.79
C PHE A 309 18.00 14.81 18.60
N GLN A 310 18.48 15.87 17.97
CA GLN A 310 18.68 17.12 18.68
C GLN A 310 17.33 17.73 19.12
N PRO A 311 17.16 18.05 20.40
CA PRO A 311 15.98 18.74 20.88
C PRO A 311 15.83 20.08 20.15
N SER A 312 14.60 20.52 19.92
CA SER A 312 14.38 21.86 19.36
C SER A 312 14.96 22.91 20.29
N PRO A 313 15.48 24.04 19.77
CA PRO A 313 15.96 25.12 20.62
C PRO A 313 14.94 25.61 21.66
N GLN A 314 13.65 25.50 21.31
CA GLN A 314 12.56 25.85 22.24
C GLN A 314 12.46 24.83 23.37
N LEU A 315 12.61 23.49 23.07
CA LEU A 315 12.62 22.47 24.11
C LEU A 315 13.86 22.59 25.01
N THR A 316 15.02 22.82 24.43
CA THR A 316 16.26 23.08 25.20
C THR A 316 16.07 24.29 26.11
N SER A 317 15.60 25.44 25.57
CA SER A 317 15.33 26.65 26.38
C SER A 317 14.25 26.44 27.44
N TYR A 318 13.31 25.52 27.24
CA TYR A 318 12.34 25.14 28.28
C TYR A 318 12.99 24.31 29.38
N MET A 319 13.78 23.32 28.98
CA MET A 319 14.48 22.43 29.93
C MET A 319 15.50 23.16 30.78
N ASP A 320 16.16 24.20 30.22
CA ASP A 320 17.11 25.07 30.95
C ASP A 320 16.45 25.99 32.00
N LYS A 321 15.12 26.07 31.99
CA LYS A 321 14.32 26.88 32.91
C LYS A 321 13.70 26.09 34.08
N ILE A 322 13.79 24.77 34.02
CA ILE A 322 13.35 23.84 35.08
C ILE A 322 14.53 23.43 35.95
#